data_a88749b09d8af7577115927521999184
#
_entry.id   a88749b09d8af7577115927521999184
#
_cell.length_a   1.000
_cell.length_b   1.000
_cell.length_c   1.000
_cell.angle_alpha   90.00
_cell.angle_beta   90.00
_cell.angle_gamma   90.00
#
_symmetry.space_group_name_H-M   'P 1'
#
loop_
_entity.id
_entity.type
_entity.pdbx_description
1 polymer ?
#
loop_
_entity_poly.entity_id
_entity_poly.type
_entity_poly.pdbx_seq_one_letter_code
_entity_poly.pdbx_strand_id
1 'polypeptide(L)'
;MNTKSVSIYIPAYNAEKTIKHSLESIKNQTYQFDEIIVINDNSTDFTMNVVKEFSDANIINNSSNKGLGYNRNLGMKSSSHQIVASIDADVVLEKDWLEIMIKNFEQHQTIICGGKMIEELTENKFNAWRAKYYSQNWGDKTIENPPFLFGCNTIQNKSVWDTVGGYDDKLLTNGEDIDYSSKIKLHNHIKIKYCSDALSKHLQDDNLNSLSNRVWRYHSFGYKIKKPSTYKTFKLSLKQIKFFFKRSLKNLIKLEFDFIFINFAILIKFIVLEHSYYKKSKK
;
A
#
# COMPACT_ATOMS: atom_id res chain seq x y z
N MET A 1 -10.63 2.30 -31.14
CA MET A 1 -9.45 2.27 -30.24
C MET A 1 -9.10 0.80 -30.03
N ASN A 2 -7.85 0.38 -30.25
CA ASN A 2 -7.46 -0.99 -29.89
C ASN A 2 -7.54 -1.10 -28.37
N THR A 3 -8.50 -1.86 -27.86
CA THR A 3 -8.62 -2.12 -26.43
C THR A 3 -7.42 -2.93 -25.96
N LYS A 4 -6.69 -2.43 -24.98
CA LYS A 4 -5.56 -3.15 -24.37
C LYS A 4 -6.07 -4.08 -23.29
N SER A 5 -5.64 -5.32 -23.33
CA SER A 5 -5.98 -6.28 -22.27
C SER A 5 -5.17 -6.02 -21.01
N VAL A 6 -5.88 -5.97 -19.87
CA VAL A 6 -5.32 -5.61 -18.55
C VAL A 6 -5.67 -6.66 -17.51
N SER A 7 -4.65 -7.19 -16.85
CA SER A 7 -4.82 -7.98 -15.64
C SER A 7 -4.82 -7.09 -14.41
N ILE A 8 -5.58 -7.48 -13.38
CA ILE A 8 -5.47 -6.89 -12.04
C ILE A 8 -5.22 -7.98 -11.02
N TYR A 9 -4.32 -7.73 -10.06
CA TYR A 9 -4.14 -8.61 -8.91
C TYR A 9 -4.35 -7.89 -7.58
N ILE A 10 -4.84 -8.66 -6.61
CA ILE A 10 -5.22 -8.20 -5.26
C ILE A 10 -4.59 -9.14 -4.24
N PRO A 11 -3.52 -8.74 -3.53
CA PRO A 11 -3.07 -9.45 -2.34
C PRO A 11 -4.11 -9.32 -1.23
N ALA A 12 -4.55 -10.43 -0.66
CA ALA A 12 -5.57 -10.46 0.39
C ALA A 12 -5.09 -11.25 1.62
N TYR A 13 -5.16 -10.63 2.78
CA TYR A 13 -4.92 -11.26 4.07
C TYR A 13 -5.86 -10.69 5.13
N ASN A 14 -6.80 -11.51 5.61
CA ASN A 14 -7.80 -11.14 6.61
C ASN A 14 -8.54 -9.83 6.24
N ALA A 15 -9.18 -9.84 5.07
CA ALA A 15 -9.86 -8.70 4.45
C ALA A 15 -11.37 -8.93 4.27
N GLU A 16 -12.01 -9.79 5.10
CA GLU A 16 -13.43 -10.15 4.99
C GLU A 16 -14.38 -8.95 4.91
N LYS A 17 -14.01 -7.83 5.57
CA LYS A 17 -14.84 -6.63 5.64
C LYS A 17 -14.74 -5.72 4.41
N THR A 18 -13.69 -5.86 3.62
CA THR A 18 -13.35 -4.87 2.58
C THR A 18 -13.27 -5.46 1.19
N ILE A 19 -12.81 -6.71 1.06
CA ILE A 19 -12.53 -7.36 -0.24
C ILE A 19 -13.72 -7.36 -1.19
N LYS A 20 -14.95 -7.47 -0.67
CA LYS A 20 -16.18 -7.39 -1.49
C LYS A 20 -16.28 -6.08 -2.25
N HIS A 21 -16.10 -4.96 -1.54
CA HIS A 21 -16.17 -3.62 -2.13
C HIS A 21 -15.05 -3.41 -3.17
N SER A 22 -13.86 -3.93 -2.91
CA SER A 22 -12.75 -3.88 -3.85
C SER A 22 -13.09 -4.63 -5.14
N LEU A 23 -13.60 -5.85 -5.05
CA LEU A 23 -13.99 -6.67 -6.22
C LEU A 23 -15.18 -6.07 -6.99
N GLU A 24 -16.19 -5.55 -6.29
CA GLU A 24 -17.31 -4.85 -6.92
C GLU A 24 -16.83 -3.61 -7.69
N SER A 25 -15.87 -2.84 -7.15
CA SER A 25 -15.35 -1.66 -7.84
C SER A 25 -14.56 -2.00 -9.11
N ILE A 26 -13.88 -3.14 -9.14
CA ILE A 26 -13.19 -3.66 -10.32
C ILE A 26 -14.22 -4.00 -11.42
N LYS A 27 -15.30 -4.68 -11.06
CA LYS A 27 -16.36 -5.06 -12.02
C LYS A 27 -17.16 -3.87 -12.55
N ASN A 28 -17.19 -2.76 -11.83
CA ASN A 28 -17.93 -1.55 -12.18
C ASN A 28 -17.10 -0.51 -12.96
N GLN A 29 -15.90 -0.86 -13.45
CA GLN A 29 -15.08 0.05 -14.25
C GLN A 29 -15.71 0.35 -15.63
N THR A 30 -15.54 1.58 -16.14
CA THR A 30 -15.94 1.96 -17.51
C THR A 30 -15.08 1.23 -18.56
N TYR A 31 -13.80 1.05 -18.27
CA TYR A 31 -12.89 0.19 -19.05
C TYR A 31 -12.70 -1.10 -18.24
N GLN A 32 -13.06 -2.25 -18.81
CA GLN A 32 -13.07 -3.53 -18.08
C GLN A 32 -11.68 -4.14 -17.95
N PHE A 33 -11.44 -4.82 -16.84
CA PHE A 33 -10.30 -5.73 -16.68
C PHE A 33 -10.61 -7.06 -17.38
N ASP A 34 -9.63 -7.61 -18.08
CA ASP A 34 -9.77 -8.91 -18.76
C ASP A 34 -9.44 -10.09 -17.81
N GLU A 35 -8.74 -9.83 -16.73
CA GLU A 35 -8.33 -10.84 -15.77
C GLU A 35 -8.29 -10.25 -14.34
N ILE A 36 -8.91 -10.97 -13.41
CA ILE A 36 -8.91 -10.64 -11.98
C ILE A 36 -8.24 -11.78 -11.21
N ILE A 37 -7.18 -11.48 -10.45
CA ILE A 37 -6.43 -12.44 -9.66
C ILE A 37 -6.48 -12.05 -8.20
N VAL A 38 -6.99 -12.92 -7.33
CA VAL A 38 -6.94 -12.74 -5.88
C VAL A 38 -5.89 -13.67 -5.29
N ILE A 39 -4.90 -13.10 -4.60
CA ILE A 39 -3.84 -13.87 -3.96
C ILE A 39 -4.13 -13.92 -2.46
N ASN A 40 -4.64 -15.07 -2.02
CA ASN A 40 -4.91 -15.31 -0.62
C ASN A 40 -3.61 -15.64 0.12
N ASP A 41 -3.16 -14.73 0.97
CA ASP A 41 -1.95 -14.90 1.76
C ASP A 41 -2.20 -15.69 3.07
N ASN A 42 -2.92 -16.82 2.94
CA ASN A 42 -3.30 -17.68 4.06
C ASN A 42 -4.20 -16.97 5.07
N SER A 43 -5.28 -16.34 4.60
CA SER A 43 -6.30 -15.73 5.47
C SER A 43 -6.96 -16.74 6.40
N THR A 44 -7.29 -16.32 7.61
CA THR A 44 -7.91 -17.15 8.68
C THR A 44 -9.33 -16.70 9.02
N ASP A 45 -9.80 -15.61 8.40
CA ASP A 45 -11.16 -15.09 8.50
C ASP A 45 -12.03 -15.53 7.30
N PHE A 46 -13.18 -14.90 7.09
CA PHE A 46 -14.09 -15.22 6.00
C PHE A 46 -13.71 -14.60 4.65
N THR A 47 -12.50 -14.06 4.49
CA THR A 47 -12.03 -13.45 3.22
C THR A 47 -12.31 -14.36 2.02
N MET A 48 -11.94 -15.63 2.10
CA MET A 48 -12.08 -16.57 0.98
C MET A 48 -13.53 -16.99 0.72
N ASN A 49 -14.39 -16.92 1.70
CA ASN A 49 -15.82 -17.16 1.51
C ASN A 49 -16.40 -16.04 0.64
N VAL A 50 -16.04 -14.79 0.93
CA VAL A 50 -16.46 -13.62 0.14
C VAL A 50 -15.92 -13.67 -1.29
N VAL A 51 -14.63 -13.98 -1.46
CA VAL A 51 -14.00 -14.02 -2.81
C VAL A 51 -14.66 -15.07 -3.71
N LYS A 52 -15.07 -16.23 -3.16
CA LYS A 52 -15.75 -17.30 -3.92
C LYS A 52 -17.11 -16.89 -4.49
N GLU A 53 -17.73 -15.81 -4.01
CA GLU A 53 -18.96 -15.25 -4.60
C GLU A 53 -18.68 -14.60 -5.98
N PHE A 54 -17.42 -14.32 -6.32
CA PHE A 54 -16.97 -13.74 -7.57
C PHE A 54 -16.37 -14.82 -8.47
N SER A 55 -17.19 -15.43 -9.32
CA SER A 55 -16.83 -16.59 -10.15
C SER A 55 -15.78 -16.29 -11.24
N ASP A 56 -15.57 -15.02 -11.55
CA ASP A 56 -14.60 -14.51 -12.53
C ASP A 56 -13.23 -14.18 -11.91
N ALA A 57 -13.08 -14.32 -10.59
CA ALA A 57 -11.80 -14.12 -9.92
C ALA A 57 -10.98 -15.42 -9.89
N ASN A 58 -9.78 -15.38 -10.45
CA ASN A 58 -8.78 -16.44 -10.33
C ASN A 58 -8.15 -16.40 -8.94
N ILE A 59 -8.26 -17.48 -8.16
CA ILE A 59 -7.78 -17.53 -6.77
C ILE A 59 -6.47 -18.31 -6.69
N ILE A 60 -5.45 -17.68 -6.11
CA ILE A 60 -4.17 -18.29 -5.78
C ILE A 60 -4.03 -18.35 -4.26
N ASN A 61 -3.83 -19.53 -3.69
CA ASN A 61 -3.70 -19.72 -2.24
C ASN A 61 -2.25 -19.98 -1.85
N ASN A 62 -1.71 -19.18 -0.95
CA ASN A 62 -0.45 -19.46 -0.29
C ASN A 62 -0.64 -20.47 0.86
N SER A 63 0.31 -21.35 1.07
CA SER A 63 0.31 -22.34 2.18
C SER A 63 0.64 -21.71 3.54
N SER A 64 1.18 -20.49 3.56
CA SER A 64 1.48 -19.69 4.75
C SER A 64 1.51 -18.21 4.38
N ASN A 65 1.39 -17.31 5.36
CA ASN A 65 1.55 -15.88 5.12
C ASN A 65 2.99 -15.58 4.64
N LYS A 66 3.10 -15.09 3.40
CA LYS A 66 4.37 -14.78 2.71
C LYS A 66 4.70 -13.29 2.74
N GLY A 67 3.70 -12.46 2.99
CA GLY A 67 3.84 -11.01 3.03
C GLY A 67 3.68 -10.32 1.68
N LEU A 68 3.62 -8.99 1.74
CA LEU A 68 3.15 -8.16 0.64
C LEU A 68 4.10 -8.17 -0.57
N GLY A 69 5.43 -8.06 -0.35
CA GLY A 69 6.41 -8.09 -1.45
C GLY A 69 6.34 -9.38 -2.27
N TYR A 70 6.26 -10.53 -1.60
CA TYR A 70 6.07 -11.84 -2.25
C TYR A 70 4.77 -11.90 -3.06
N ASN A 71 3.65 -11.46 -2.47
CA ASN A 71 2.35 -11.51 -3.13
C ASN A 71 2.27 -10.59 -4.34
N ARG A 72 2.90 -9.41 -4.31
CA ARG A 72 3.00 -8.54 -5.48
C ARG A 72 3.81 -9.20 -6.59
N ASN A 73 4.93 -9.87 -6.28
CA ASN A 73 5.69 -10.65 -7.26
C ASN A 73 4.86 -11.80 -7.84
N LEU A 74 4.12 -12.52 -6.99
CA LEU A 74 3.25 -13.61 -7.43
C LEU A 74 2.13 -13.08 -8.36
N GLY A 75 1.53 -11.92 -8.04
CA GLY A 75 0.52 -11.28 -8.86
C GLY A 75 1.07 -10.90 -10.24
N MET A 76 2.22 -10.22 -10.28
CA MET A 76 2.91 -9.88 -11.53
C MET A 76 3.21 -11.13 -12.38
N LYS A 77 3.76 -12.17 -11.76
CA LYS A 77 4.11 -13.42 -12.42
C LYS A 77 2.89 -14.15 -12.98
N SER A 78 1.80 -14.22 -12.23
CA SER A 78 0.58 -14.98 -12.59
C SER A 78 -0.32 -14.25 -13.57
N SER A 79 -0.14 -12.94 -13.76
CA SER A 79 -0.90 -12.15 -14.72
C SER A 79 -0.62 -12.60 -16.16
N SER A 80 -1.68 -12.83 -16.95
CA SER A 80 -1.60 -13.29 -18.35
C SER A 80 -1.29 -12.15 -19.33
N HIS A 81 -1.67 -10.91 -18.99
CA HIS A 81 -1.50 -9.75 -19.85
C HIS A 81 -0.23 -8.95 -19.55
N GLN A 82 0.21 -8.16 -20.54
CA GLN A 82 1.40 -7.31 -20.40
C GLN A 82 1.16 -6.09 -19.51
N ILE A 83 -0.06 -5.60 -19.46
CA ILE A 83 -0.44 -4.48 -18.61
C ILE A 83 -1.08 -5.06 -17.34
N VAL A 84 -0.51 -4.70 -16.20
CA VAL A 84 -0.91 -5.26 -14.90
C VAL A 84 -1.20 -4.14 -13.92
N ALA A 85 -2.40 -4.15 -13.35
CA ALA A 85 -2.79 -3.30 -12.24
C ALA A 85 -2.62 -4.01 -10.90
N SER A 86 -2.35 -3.25 -9.86
CA SER A 86 -2.24 -3.70 -8.47
C SER A 86 -3.07 -2.82 -7.56
N ILE A 87 -3.97 -3.43 -6.77
CA ILE A 87 -4.65 -2.75 -5.66
C ILE A 87 -4.59 -3.64 -4.41
N ASP A 88 -4.76 -3.03 -3.24
CA ASP A 88 -4.93 -3.79 -1.99
C ASP A 88 -6.40 -4.18 -1.76
N ALA A 89 -6.65 -5.16 -0.91
CA ALA A 89 -7.97 -5.72 -0.65
C ALA A 89 -8.94 -4.78 0.13
N ASP A 90 -8.47 -3.60 0.49
CA ASP A 90 -9.21 -2.51 1.15
C ASP A 90 -9.27 -1.23 0.30
N VAL A 91 -9.03 -1.36 -1.00
CA VAL A 91 -9.05 -0.26 -1.96
C VAL A 91 -10.26 -0.39 -2.90
N VAL A 92 -11.05 0.67 -3.01
CA VAL A 92 -12.20 0.80 -3.92
C VAL A 92 -11.85 1.79 -5.02
N LEU A 93 -11.90 1.35 -6.27
CA LEU A 93 -11.61 2.18 -7.44
C LEU A 93 -12.82 3.04 -7.82
N GLU A 94 -12.61 4.31 -8.21
CA GLU A 94 -13.66 5.07 -8.89
C GLU A 94 -13.89 4.50 -10.30
N LYS A 95 -15.10 4.70 -10.85
CA LYS A 95 -15.56 4.03 -12.07
C LYS A 95 -14.67 4.21 -13.30
N ASP A 96 -14.01 5.33 -13.41
CA ASP A 96 -13.15 5.74 -14.53
C ASP A 96 -11.66 5.57 -14.25
N TRP A 97 -11.31 4.95 -13.12
CA TRP A 97 -9.92 4.80 -12.69
C TRP A 97 -9.04 4.12 -13.75
N LEU A 98 -9.49 2.98 -14.27
CA LEU A 98 -8.71 2.24 -15.25
C LEU A 98 -8.59 2.99 -16.58
N GLU A 99 -9.65 3.64 -17.02
CA GLU A 99 -9.64 4.45 -18.24
C GLU A 99 -8.62 5.59 -18.14
N ILE A 100 -8.61 6.31 -17.02
CA ILE A 100 -7.65 7.38 -16.75
C ILE A 100 -6.23 6.82 -16.69
N MET A 101 -6.03 5.68 -16.02
CA MET A 101 -4.71 5.05 -15.91
C MET A 101 -4.19 4.58 -17.26
N ILE A 102 -5.02 3.94 -18.11
CA ILE A 102 -4.66 3.52 -19.47
C ILE A 102 -4.29 4.73 -20.35
N LYS A 103 -5.07 5.79 -20.30
CA LYS A 103 -4.79 7.03 -21.06
C LYS A 103 -3.43 7.64 -20.69
N ASN A 104 -3.07 7.62 -19.41
CA ASN A 104 -1.76 8.10 -18.97
C ASN A 104 -0.63 7.13 -19.32
N PHE A 105 -0.90 5.84 -19.34
CA PHE A 105 0.03 4.77 -19.69
C PHE A 105 0.33 4.72 -21.19
N GLU A 106 -0.64 5.01 -22.06
CA GLU A 106 -0.49 4.94 -23.52
C GLU A 106 0.50 5.94 -24.09
N GLN A 107 0.71 7.06 -23.39
CA GLN A 107 1.63 8.10 -23.86
C GLN A 107 3.10 7.64 -23.82
N HIS A 108 3.44 6.62 -23.00
CA HIS A 108 4.82 6.12 -22.87
C HIS A 108 4.86 4.68 -22.36
N GLN A 109 5.24 3.70 -23.19
CA GLN A 109 5.27 2.27 -22.85
C GLN A 109 6.18 1.87 -21.66
N THR A 110 7.02 2.77 -21.19
CA THR A 110 7.96 2.57 -20.08
C THR A 110 7.56 3.31 -18.82
N ILE A 111 6.27 3.63 -18.67
CA ILE A 111 5.77 4.33 -17.51
C ILE A 111 5.09 3.35 -16.54
N ILE A 112 5.29 3.58 -15.25
CA ILE A 112 4.43 3.06 -14.19
C ILE A 112 3.57 4.23 -13.71
N CYS A 113 2.26 4.04 -13.68
CA CYS A 113 1.32 5.03 -13.15
C CYS A 113 0.81 4.59 -11.78
N GLY A 114 0.70 5.55 -10.86
CA GLY A 114 0.02 5.38 -9.57
C GLY A 114 -1.11 6.39 -9.44
N GLY A 115 -2.26 5.98 -8.91
CA GLY A 115 -3.41 6.84 -8.70
C GLY A 115 -3.39 7.54 -7.35
N LYS A 116 -4.39 8.41 -7.13
CA LYS A 116 -4.63 9.10 -5.87
C LYS A 116 -5.57 8.30 -4.99
N MET A 117 -5.15 8.02 -3.76
CA MET A 117 -5.99 7.35 -2.78
C MET A 117 -6.53 8.34 -1.74
N ILE A 118 -7.82 8.28 -1.48
CA ILE A 118 -8.54 9.09 -0.50
C ILE A 118 -8.94 8.18 0.66
N GLU A 119 -8.71 8.64 1.89
CA GLU A 119 -9.17 7.94 3.09
C GLU A 119 -10.68 8.13 3.24
N GLU A 120 -11.47 7.08 3.03
CA GLU A 120 -12.95 7.15 3.07
C GLU A 120 -13.47 7.22 4.50
N LEU A 121 -12.93 6.41 5.39
CA LEU A 121 -13.36 6.34 6.77
C LEU A 121 -12.60 7.38 7.60
N THR A 122 -13.24 8.49 7.96
CA THR A 122 -12.64 9.60 8.71
C THR A 122 -13.44 10.02 9.95
N GLU A 123 -14.57 9.38 10.25
CA GLU A 123 -15.45 9.75 11.34
C GLU A 123 -14.83 9.47 12.71
N ASN A 124 -14.07 8.38 12.85
CA ASN A 124 -13.36 8.13 14.08
C ASN A 124 -12.01 8.88 14.11
N LYS A 125 -11.62 9.34 15.30
CA LYS A 125 -10.41 10.15 15.50
C LYS A 125 -9.09 9.48 15.07
N PHE A 126 -9.02 8.16 15.07
CA PHE A 126 -7.82 7.42 14.67
C PHE A 126 -7.68 7.40 13.15
N ASN A 127 -8.78 7.21 12.43
CA ASN A 127 -8.83 7.31 10.98
C ASN A 127 -8.59 8.75 10.51
N ALA A 128 -9.21 9.75 11.16
CA ALA A 128 -8.98 11.16 10.88
C ALA A 128 -7.50 11.54 11.08
N TRP A 129 -6.87 11.02 12.14
CA TRP A 129 -5.45 11.20 12.39
C TRP A 129 -4.59 10.55 11.29
N ARG A 130 -4.92 9.30 10.86
CA ARG A 130 -4.22 8.64 9.75
C ARG A 130 -4.39 9.43 8.45
N ALA A 131 -5.60 9.81 8.09
CA ALA A 131 -5.90 10.61 6.91
C ALA A 131 -5.07 11.89 6.85
N LYS A 132 -4.89 12.56 7.99
CA LYS A 132 -4.10 13.78 8.07
C LYS A 132 -2.59 13.58 7.91
N TYR A 133 -2.04 12.45 8.40
CA TYR A 133 -0.59 12.32 8.56
C TYR A 133 0.03 11.19 7.73
N TYR A 134 -0.78 10.28 7.23
CA TYR A 134 -0.34 9.09 6.50
C TYR A 134 -1.25 8.75 5.30
N SER A 135 -1.91 9.76 4.75
CA SER A 135 -2.65 9.58 3.48
C SER A 135 -1.72 9.08 2.38
N GLN A 136 -2.21 8.14 1.58
CA GLN A 136 -1.43 7.52 0.52
C GLN A 136 -1.66 8.25 -0.81
N ASN A 137 -1.27 9.52 -0.86
CA ASN A 137 -1.30 10.35 -2.07
C ASN A 137 -0.24 11.46 -2.03
N TRP A 138 0.01 12.06 -3.18
CA TRP A 138 0.93 13.19 -3.34
C TRP A 138 0.19 14.52 -3.56
N GLY A 139 -1.12 14.59 -3.25
CA GLY A 139 -1.95 15.79 -3.40
C GLY A 139 -2.76 15.81 -4.69
N ASP A 140 -3.18 17.02 -5.10
CA ASP A 140 -4.20 17.22 -6.15
C ASP A 140 -3.62 17.48 -7.54
N LYS A 141 -2.30 17.38 -7.70
CA LYS A 141 -1.64 17.62 -8.98
C LYS A 141 -0.92 16.34 -9.44
N THR A 142 -1.04 16.06 -10.72
CA THR A 142 -0.24 15.02 -11.38
C THR A 142 1.24 15.35 -11.27
N ILE A 143 2.07 14.37 -10.93
CA ILE A 143 3.51 14.55 -10.68
C ILE A 143 4.29 13.56 -11.54
N GLU A 144 5.18 14.10 -12.38
CA GLU A 144 6.19 13.29 -13.05
C GLU A 144 7.34 12.98 -12.07
N ASN A 145 7.73 11.72 -12.01
CA ASN A 145 8.78 11.23 -11.11
C ASN A 145 8.56 11.56 -9.60
N PRO A 146 7.39 11.21 -9.02
CA PRO A 146 7.17 11.38 -7.58
C PRO A 146 8.24 10.64 -6.78
N PRO A 147 8.39 10.91 -5.45
CA PRO A 147 9.36 10.20 -4.61
C PRO A 147 9.25 8.68 -4.69
N PHE A 148 8.03 8.14 -4.70
CA PHE A 148 7.67 6.74 -4.96
C PHE A 148 6.18 6.66 -5.34
N LEU A 149 5.72 5.49 -5.80
CA LEU A 149 4.30 5.19 -5.98
C LEU A 149 3.83 4.23 -4.88
N PHE A 150 2.61 4.46 -4.40
CA PHE A 150 1.97 3.56 -3.43
C PHE A 150 1.53 2.28 -4.16
N GLY A 151 2.09 1.14 -3.78
CA GLY A 151 1.91 -0.12 -4.48
C GLY A 151 0.46 -0.66 -4.51
N CYS A 152 -0.39 -0.13 -3.65
CA CYS A 152 -1.82 -0.46 -3.56
C CYS A 152 -2.71 0.21 -4.62
N ASN A 153 -2.17 0.99 -5.55
CA ASN A 153 -2.94 1.78 -6.51
C ASN A 153 -2.07 2.10 -7.74
N THR A 154 -1.68 1.08 -8.49
CA THR A 154 -0.74 1.21 -9.62
C THR A 154 -1.14 0.41 -10.85
N ILE A 155 -0.63 0.84 -12.01
CA ILE A 155 -0.63 0.09 -13.26
C ILE A 155 0.76 0.16 -13.90
N GLN A 156 1.23 -0.95 -14.48
CA GLN A 156 2.55 -1.02 -15.10
C GLN A 156 2.62 -2.08 -16.21
N ASN A 157 3.66 -2.00 -17.05
CA ASN A 157 4.00 -3.07 -17.96
C ASN A 157 4.80 -4.14 -17.20
N LYS A 158 4.47 -5.41 -17.45
CA LYS A 158 5.15 -6.57 -16.86
C LYS A 158 6.65 -6.58 -17.15
N SER A 159 7.06 -6.10 -18.33
CA SER A 159 8.47 -5.98 -18.72
C SER A 159 9.27 -5.04 -17.80
N VAL A 160 8.63 -4.04 -17.20
CA VAL A 160 9.29 -3.16 -16.22
C VAL A 160 9.61 -3.94 -14.94
N TRP A 161 8.64 -4.73 -14.46
CA TRP A 161 8.84 -5.60 -13.30
C TRP A 161 9.98 -6.60 -13.51
N ASP A 162 10.03 -7.23 -14.70
CA ASP A 162 11.13 -8.14 -15.10
C ASP A 162 12.49 -7.40 -15.10
N THR A 163 12.54 -6.19 -15.69
CA THR A 163 13.77 -5.42 -15.83
C THR A 163 14.38 -5.02 -14.49
N VAL A 164 13.54 -4.63 -13.52
CA VAL A 164 14.01 -4.14 -12.20
C VAL A 164 14.19 -5.26 -11.17
N GLY A 165 13.82 -6.50 -11.52
CA GLY A 165 13.97 -7.67 -10.64
C GLY A 165 12.91 -7.77 -9.54
N GLY A 166 11.75 -7.14 -9.73
CA GLY A 166 10.59 -7.26 -8.85
C GLY A 166 10.72 -6.58 -7.48
N TYR A 167 9.74 -6.89 -6.63
CA TYR A 167 9.67 -6.45 -5.23
C TYR A 167 10.60 -7.27 -4.34
N ASP A 168 11.07 -6.70 -3.22
CA ASP A 168 11.84 -7.45 -2.22
C ASP A 168 10.90 -8.30 -1.34
N ASP A 169 10.97 -9.62 -1.47
CA ASP A 169 10.16 -10.61 -0.71
C ASP A 169 10.42 -10.56 0.80
N LYS A 170 11.52 -9.96 1.24
CA LYS A 170 11.84 -9.79 2.66
C LYS A 170 11.03 -8.66 3.31
N LEU A 171 10.40 -7.81 2.51
CA LEU A 171 9.53 -6.72 2.96
C LEU A 171 8.10 -7.24 3.13
N LEU A 172 7.82 -7.79 4.30
CA LEU A 172 6.59 -8.55 4.56
C LEU A 172 5.32 -7.70 4.61
N THR A 173 5.41 -6.44 5.06
CA THR A 173 4.20 -5.66 5.38
C THR A 173 4.18 -4.22 4.86
N ASN A 174 5.30 -3.66 4.49
CA ASN A 174 5.40 -2.27 4.01
C ASN A 174 6.83 -1.93 3.57
N GLY A 175 6.93 -0.90 2.73
CA GLY A 175 8.21 -0.39 2.20
C GLY A 175 8.66 -1.10 0.92
N GLU A 176 7.94 -2.13 0.48
CA GLU A 176 8.18 -2.82 -0.79
C GLU A 176 7.97 -1.90 -2.00
N ASP A 177 7.04 -0.97 -1.91
CA ASP A 177 6.73 0.05 -2.91
C ASP A 177 7.81 1.13 -3.00
N ILE A 178 8.35 1.56 -1.86
CA ILE A 178 9.47 2.51 -1.79
C ILE A 178 10.74 1.87 -2.36
N ASP A 179 11.03 0.62 -1.98
CA ASP A 179 12.17 -0.15 -2.50
C ASP A 179 12.03 -0.34 -4.02
N TYR A 180 10.86 -0.80 -4.46
CA TYR A 180 10.57 -1.02 -5.87
C TYR A 180 10.69 0.27 -6.70
N SER A 181 10.10 1.37 -6.24
CA SER A 181 10.26 2.68 -6.90
C SER A 181 11.71 3.14 -6.94
N SER A 182 12.50 2.83 -5.91
CA SER A 182 13.92 3.15 -5.86
C SER A 182 14.73 2.34 -6.90
N LYS A 183 14.40 1.05 -7.08
CA LYS A 183 15.00 0.21 -8.14
C LYS A 183 14.68 0.75 -9.53
N ILE A 184 13.42 1.12 -9.78
CA ILE A 184 12.99 1.72 -11.04
C ILE A 184 13.83 2.96 -11.37
N LYS A 185 14.06 3.83 -10.40
CA LYS A 185 14.84 5.07 -10.60
C LYS A 185 16.32 4.86 -10.96
N LEU A 186 16.84 3.66 -10.79
CA LEU A 186 18.17 3.31 -11.29
C LEU A 186 18.20 3.12 -12.83
N HIS A 187 17.02 2.97 -13.45
CA HIS A 187 16.85 2.80 -14.89
C HIS A 187 16.34 4.09 -15.53
N ASN A 188 17.21 4.92 -16.08
CA ASN A 188 16.88 6.26 -16.61
C ASN A 188 15.81 6.30 -17.68
N HIS A 189 15.56 5.18 -18.37
CA HIS A 189 14.55 5.05 -19.43
C HIS A 189 13.17 4.70 -18.88
N ILE A 190 13.06 4.26 -17.61
CA ILE A 190 11.79 3.96 -16.95
C ILE A 190 11.37 5.16 -16.11
N LYS A 191 10.12 5.58 -16.26
CA LYS A 191 9.56 6.70 -15.52
C LYS A 191 8.42 6.25 -14.64
N ILE A 192 8.22 6.94 -13.54
CA ILE A 192 7.05 6.79 -12.68
C ILE A 192 6.22 8.07 -12.74
N LYS A 193 4.89 7.93 -12.70
CA LYS A 193 3.96 9.05 -12.77
C LYS A 193 2.85 8.88 -11.73
N TYR A 194 2.57 9.92 -10.99
CA TYR A 194 1.41 10.00 -10.12
C TYR A 194 0.29 10.72 -10.86
N CYS A 195 -0.86 10.07 -11.00
CA CYS A 195 -2.05 10.56 -11.69
C CYS A 195 -3.08 10.99 -10.65
N SER A 196 -3.21 12.29 -10.40
CA SER A 196 -4.12 12.83 -9.39
C SER A 196 -5.60 12.58 -9.66
N ASP A 197 -5.95 12.38 -10.94
CA ASP A 197 -7.34 12.21 -11.38
C ASP A 197 -7.81 10.76 -11.30
N ALA A 198 -6.88 9.78 -11.28
CA ALA A 198 -7.20 8.37 -11.09
C ALA A 198 -7.48 8.10 -9.61
N LEU A 199 -8.75 8.25 -9.21
CA LEU A 199 -9.15 8.22 -7.81
C LEU A 199 -9.47 6.81 -7.32
N SER A 200 -9.09 6.55 -6.08
CA SER A 200 -9.50 5.37 -5.31
C SER A 200 -9.77 5.74 -3.86
N LYS A 201 -10.53 4.91 -3.16
CA LYS A 201 -10.89 5.06 -1.75
C LYS A 201 -10.25 3.97 -0.92
N HIS A 202 -9.77 4.33 0.26
CA HIS A 202 -9.16 3.40 1.21
C HIS A 202 -10.15 3.11 2.35
N LEU A 203 -10.55 1.86 2.49
CA LEU A 203 -11.53 1.42 3.48
C LEU A 203 -10.90 0.98 4.80
N GLN A 204 -9.67 1.40 5.07
CA GLN A 204 -8.98 1.02 6.30
C GLN A 204 -9.65 1.64 7.52
N ASP A 205 -10.06 0.80 8.46
CA ASP A 205 -10.56 1.22 9.77
C ASP A 205 -9.53 0.91 10.86
N ASP A 206 -9.14 1.94 11.59
CA ASP A 206 -8.14 1.83 12.65
C ASP A 206 -8.73 2.18 14.03
N ASN A 207 -8.31 1.44 15.02
CA ASN A 207 -8.33 1.82 16.42
C ASN A 207 -6.91 2.19 16.89
N LEU A 208 -6.76 2.61 18.14
CA LEU A 208 -5.45 3.00 18.67
C LEU A 208 -4.40 1.89 18.54
N ASN A 209 -4.82 0.63 18.67
CA ASN A 209 -3.90 -0.51 18.62
C ASN A 209 -3.42 -0.77 17.20
N SER A 210 -4.32 -0.88 16.23
CA SER A 210 -4.00 -1.12 14.82
C SER A 210 -3.20 0.04 14.25
N LEU A 211 -3.62 1.29 14.51
CA LEU A 211 -2.93 2.50 14.09
C LEU A 211 -1.49 2.56 14.61
N SER A 212 -1.29 2.29 15.91
CA SER A 212 0.04 2.32 16.52
C SER A 212 0.96 1.25 15.93
N ASN A 213 0.45 0.03 15.70
CA ASN A 213 1.19 -1.06 15.05
C ASN A 213 1.57 -0.70 13.61
N ARG A 214 0.66 -0.06 12.87
CA ARG A 214 0.87 0.42 11.50
C ARG A 214 1.98 1.47 11.46
N VAL A 215 1.88 2.49 12.31
CA VAL A 215 2.90 3.56 12.40
C VAL A 215 4.26 2.99 12.79
N TRP A 216 4.31 2.04 13.73
CA TRP A 216 5.56 1.37 14.08
C TRP A 216 6.15 0.64 12.87
N ARG A 217 5.34 -0.11 12.11
CA ARG A 217 5.81 -0.79 10.89
C ARG A 217 6.37 0.20 9.87
N TYR A 218 5.68 1.30 9.59
CA TYR A 218 6.12 2.32 8.63
C TYR A 218 7.50 2.91 8.97
N HIS A 219 7.78 3.12 10.23
CA HIS A 219 9.07 3.69 10.65
C HIS A 219 10.16 2.65 10.87
N SER A 220 9.82 1.38 10.99
CA SER A 220 10.77 0.30 11.30
C SER A 220 11.05 -0.65 10.12
N PHE A 221 10.47 -0.43 8.92
CA PHE A 221 10.63 -1.38 7.82
C PHE A 221 12.10 -1.65 7.45
N GLY A 222 12.95 -0.64 7.40
CA GLY A 222 14.38 -0.80 7.14
C GLY A 222 15.17 -1.56 8.21
N TYR A 223 14.55 -1.81 9.37
CA TYR A 223 15.13 -2.59 10.47
C TYR A 223 15.00 -4.09 10.27
N LYS A 224 13.92 -4.53 9.64
CA LYS A 224 13.63 -5.97 9.45
C LYS A 224 14.60 -6.64 8.50
N ILE A 225 15.19 -5.86 7.58
CA ILE A 225 16.23 -6.32 6.64
C ILE A 225 17.62 -6.36 7.30
N LYS A 226 17.88 -5.43 8.23
CA LYS A 226 19.18 -5.32 8.92
C LYS A 226 19.01 -5.64 10.38
N LYS A 227 19.78 -6.60 10.91
CA LYS A 227 19.75 -6.95 12.35
C LYS A 227 19.80 -5.66 13.19
N PRO A 228 18.82 -5.45 14.11
CA PRO A 228 18.80 -4.26 14.94
C PRO A 228 19.99 -4.27 15.90
N SER A 229 20.54 -3.09 16.18
CA SER A 229 21.55 -2.87 17.22
C SER A 229 20.99 -1.95 18.30
N THR A 230 21.51 -2.03 19.51
CA THR A 230 21.12 -1.14 20.61
C THR A 230 21.18 0.34 20.21
N TYR A 231 22.27 0.73 19.53
CA TYR A 231 22.46 2.09 19.05
C TYR A 231 21.36 2.51 18.01
N LYS A 232 21.05 1.63 17.05
CA LYS A 232 20.03 1.93 16.02
C LYS A 232 18.65 2.05 16.65
N THR A 233 18.27 1.13 17.55
CA THR A 233 16.99 1.16 18.28
C THR A 233 16.86 2.45 19.10
N PHE A 234 17.90 2.82 19.84
CA PHE A 234 17.92 4.06 20.61
C PHE A 234 17.81 5.31 19.70
N LYS A 235 18.62 5.37 18.62
CA LYS A 235 18.59 6.48 17.66
C LYS A 235 17.22 6.62 17.00
N LEU A 236 16.55 5.51 16.64
CA LEU A 236 15.21 5.52 16.08
C LEU A 236 14.20 6.04 17.10
N SER A 237 14.25 5.57 18.34
CA SER A 237 13.37 6.04 19.42
C SER A 237 13.50 7.54 19.66
N LEU A 238 14.73 8.08 19.72
CA LEU A 238 14.98 9.52 19.84
C LEU A 238 14.42 10.30 18.65
N LYS A 239 14.58 9.77 17.43
CA LYS A 239 14.01 10.38 16.21
C LYS A 239 12.48 10.46 16.33
N GLN A 240 11.83 9.39 16.80
CA GLN A 240 10.37 9.37 16.96
C GLN A 240 9.88 10.31 18.05
N ILE A 241 10.60 10.40 19.18
CA ILE A 241 10.26 11.38 20.25
C ILE A 241 10.24 12.80 19.65
N LYS A 242 11.31 13.20 18.95
CA LYS A 242 11.38 14.54 18.32
C LYS A 242 10.27 14.76 17.29
N PHE A 243 9.98 13.73 16.48
CA PHE A 243 8.96 13.78 15.43
C PHE A 243 7.56 13.98 16.03
N PHE A 244 7.15 13.15 16.99
CA PHE A 244 5.83 13.24 17.60
C PHE A 244 5.66 14.47 18.47
N PHE A 245 6.72 14.93 19.16
CA PHE A 245 6.70 16.17 19.92
C PHE A 245 6.46 17.38 18.98
N LYS A 246 7.19 17.50 17.88
CA LYS A 246 6.99 18.57 16.90
C LYS A 246 5.56 18.55 16.31
N ARG A 247 5.01 17.36 16.08
CA ARG A 247 3.64 17.19 15.61
C ARG A 247 2.62 17.63 16.65
N SER A 248 2.83 17.26 17.92
CA SER A 248 1.96 17.67 19.04
C SER A 248 1.93 19.18 19.23
N LEU A 249 3.07 19.87 19.10
CA LEU A 249 3.10 21.34 19.12
C LEU A 249 2.26 21.96 18.01
N LYS A 250 2.33 21.41 16.78
CA LYS A 250 1.49 21.88 15.68
C LYS A 250 0.00 21.66 15.93
N ASN A 251 -0.36 20.52 16.56
CA ASN A 251 -1.74 20.22 16.90
C ASN A 251 -2.25 21.12 18.04
N LEU A 252 -1.38 21.47 18.99
CA LEU A 252 -1.71 22.41 20.07
C LEU A 252 -2.09 23.79 19.52
N ILE A 253 -1.31 24.32 18.58
CA ILE A 253 -1.60 25.59 17.89
C ILE A 253 -2.96 25.54 17.18
N LYS A 254 -3.36 24.35 16.68
CA LYS A 254 -4.64 24.13 15.97
C LYS A 254 -5.77 23.70 16.91
N LEU A 255 -5.54 23.62 18.22
CA LEU A 255 -6.50 23.15 19.23
C LEU A 255 -7.01 21.71 19.00
N GLU A 256 -6.18 20.86 18.38
CA GLU A 256 -6.52 19.46 18.05
C GLU A 256 -6.07 18.52 19.19
N PHE A 257 -6.71 18.61 20.34
CA PHE A 257 -6.31 17.91 21.56
C PHE A 257 -6.35 16.38 21.42
N ASP A 258 -7.35 15.83 20.74
CA ASP A 258 -7.42 14.38 20.45
C ASP A 258 -6.17 13.89 19.71
N PHE A 259 -5.66 14.67 18.76
CA PHE A 259 -4.47 14.31 18.00
C PHE A 259 -3.19 14.40 18.82
N ILE A 260 -3.15 15.29 19.81
CA ILE A 260 -2.05 15.32 20.79
C ILE A 260 -2.05 14.03 21.60
N PHE A 261 -3.20 13.63 22.13
CA PHE A 261 -3.34 12.36 22.85
C PHE A 261 -2.91 11.15 22.00
N ILE A 262 -3.39 11.07 20.75
CA ILE A 262 -3.03 9.99 19.81
C ILE A 262 -1.52 9.98 19.54
N ASN A 263 -0.88 11.14 19.34
CA ASN A 263 0.57 11.23 19.15
C ASN A 263 1.35 10.63 20.32
N PHE A 264 0.97 10.95 21.57
CA PHE A 264 1.64 10.40 22.75
C PHE A 264 1.40 8.90 22.90
N ALA A 265 0.16 8.44 22.69
CA ALA A 265 -0.18 7.03 22.78
C ALA A 265 0.57 6.18 21.74
N ILE A 266 0.66 6.67 20.49
CA ILE A 266 1.45 6.02 19.42
C ILE A 266 2.93 6.01 19.78
N LEU A 267 3.48 7.12 20.30
CA LEU A 267 4.89 7.21 20.69
C LEU A 267 5.25 6.18 21.76
N ILE A 268 4.45 6.10 22.83
CA ILE A 268 4.65 5.13 23.90
C ILE A 268 4.65 3.72 23.33
N LYS A 269 3.61 3.39 22.54
CA LYS A 269 3.50 2.06 21.94
C LYS A 269 4.62 1.76 20.95
N PHE A 270 5.06 2.75 20.18
CA PHE A 270 6.21 2.64 19.29
C PHE A 270 7.47 2.20 20.06
N ILE A 271 7.78 2.88 21.17
CA ILE A 271 8.95 2.56 21.99
C ILE A 271 8.86 1.14 22.55
N VAL A 272 7.67 0.73 23.04
CA VAL A 272 7.44 -0.61 23.57
C VAL A 272 7.63 -1.68 22.49
N LEU A 273 7.05 -1.49 21.32
CA LEU A 273 7.15 -2.43 20.18
C LEU A 273 8.58 -2.54 19.67
N GLU A 274 9.28 -1.41 19.53
CA GLU A 274 10.66 -1.36 19.08
C GLU A 274 11.59 -2.10 20.05
N HIS A 275 11.42 -1.87 21.34
CA HIS A 275 12.19 -2.55 22.37
C HIS A 275 11.90 -4.06 22.44
N SER A 276 10.64 -4.46 22.30
CA SER A 276 10.23 -5.86 22.25
C SER A 276 10.84 -6.58 21.03
N TYR A 277 10.78 -5.94 19.86
CA TYR A 277 11.39 -6.45 18.63
C TYR A 277 12.91 -6.62 18.78
N TYR A 278 13.59 -5.64 19.36
CA TYR A 278 15.02 -5.70 19.65
C TYR A 278 15.39 -6.89 20.56
N LYS A 279 14.62 -7.12 21.64
CA LYS A 279 14.83 -8.26 22.56
C LYS A 279 14.66 -9.61 21.84
N LYS A 280 13.63 -9.75 20.98
CA LYS A 280 13.38 -10.98 20.22
C LYS A 280 14.47 -11.26 19.18
N SER A 281 15.09 -10.24 18.61
CA SER A 281 16.14 -10.38 17.60
C SER A 281 17.49 -10.81 18.16
N LYS A 282 17.66 -10.78 19.51
CA LYS A 282 18.86 -11.24 20.21
C LYS A 282 18.80 -12.70 20.65
N LYS A 283 17.59 -13.29 20.65
CA LYS A 283 17.38 -14.73 20.88
C LYS A 283 17.45 -15.47 19.56
#